data_ba1fc38c6c53078bc02fa98957574052
#
_entry.id   ba1fc38c6c53078bc02fa98957574052
#
_cell.length_a   1.000
_cell.length_b   1.000
_cell.length_c   1.000
_cell.angle_alpha   90.00
_cell.angle_beta   90.00
_cell.angle_gamma   90.00
#
_symmetry.space_group_name_H-M   'P 1'
#
loop_
_entity.id
_entity.type
_entity.pdbx_description
1 polymer ?
#
loop_
_entity_poly.entity_id
_entity_poly.type
_entity_poly.pdbx_seq_one_letter_code
_entity_poly.pdbx_strand_id
1 'polypeptide(L)'
;GKDAKKYLYSHLTGGLTFIPYGTMVDHFQHIVYENPDLTPAERHAKWKELIGIYQPWMKLDGDIPFYAEGQNWQRQHHIYSLPFYYIDYCLAQTVALQFWNRIQKDQNDAWKHYMAYTSQGGSVVFTELLKNAGLDSPFEGDCLKQVCETAAAYLDNYDLSDLA
;
A
#
# COMPACT_ATOMS: atom_id res chain seq x y z
N GLY A 1 3.49 18.39 -17.74
CA GLY A 1 4.68 19.23 -17.77
C GLY A 1 5.92 18.38 -18.00
N LYS A 2 7.12 19.00 -18.06
CA LYS A 2 8.40 18.32 -18.37
C LYS A 2 8.75 17.19 -17.37
N ASP A 3 8.28 17.28 -16.14
CA ASP A 3 8.55 16.29 -15.09
C ASP A 3 7.44 15.24 -14.95
N ALA A 4 6.49 15.16 -15.90
CA ALA A 4 5.37 14.24 -15.79
C ALA A 4 5.79 12.77 -15.68
N LYS A 5 6.82 12.35 -16.43
CA LYS A 5 7.34 10.99 -16.38
C LYS A 5 7.95 10.65 -15.02
N LYS A 6 8.78 11.56 -14.46
CA LYS A 6 9.32 11.41 -13.09
C LYS A 6 8.22 11.26 -12.05
N TYR A 7 7.21 12.10 -12.14
CA TYR A 7 6.05 12.04 -11.23
C TYR A 7 5.33 10.70 -11.33
N LEU A 8 5.03 10.23 -12.54
CA LEU A 8 4.34 8.95 -12.74
C LEU A 8 5.16 7.77 -12.20
N TYR A 9 6.46 7.75 -12.43
CA TYR A 9 7.36 6.74 -11.87
C TYR A 9 7.33 6.75 -10.33
N SER A 10 7.55 7.91 -9.73
CA SER A 10 7.55 8.07 -8.28
C SER A 10 6.19 7.74 -7.66
N HIS A 11 5.10 8.15 -8.32
CA HIS A 11 3.74 7.89 -7.84
C HIS A 11 3.39 6.41 -7.88
N LEU A 12 3.72 5.71 -8.96
CA LEU A 12 3.50 4.26 -9.06
C LEU A 12 4.33 3.52 -8.01
N THR A 13 5.63 3.83 -7.90
CA THR A 13 6.51 3.24 -6.89
C THR A 13 5.98 3.46 -5.47
N GLY A 14 5.55 4.70 -5.16
CA GLY A 14 4.94 5.02 -3.88
C GLY A 14 3.66 4.23 -3.61
N GLY A 15 2.79 4.08 -4.61
CA GLY A 15 1.56 3.30 -4.51
C GLY A 15 1.81 1.81 -4.24
N LEU A 16 2.81 1.23 -4.90
CA LEU A 16 3.19 -0.18 -4.70
C LEU A 16 3.81 -0.41 -3.30
N THR A 17 4.75 0.44 -2.89
CA THR A 17 5.45 0.30 -1.61
C THR A 17 4.59 0.68 -0.40
N PHE A 18 3.48 1.39 -0.63
CA PHE A 18 2.52 1.72 0.41
C PHE A 18 1.79 0.48 0.96
N ILE A 19 1.41 -0.47 0.12
CA ILE A 19 0.66 -1.66 0.54
C ILE A 19 1.39 -2.46 1.62
N PRO A 20 2.66 -2.88 1.44
CA PRO A 20 3.38 -3.58 2.51
C PRO A 20 3.54 -2.71 3.77
N TYR A 21 3.74 -1.41 3.65
CA TYR A 21 3.79 -0.53 4.81
C TYR A 21 2.47 -0.49 5.58
N GLY A 22 1.36 -0.27 4.89
CA GLY A 22 0.05 -0.20 5.54
C GLY A 22 -0.38 -1.54 6.16
N THR A 23 -0.06 -2.66 5.51
CA THR A 23 -0.27 -4.00 6.06
C THR A 23 0.60 -4.22 7.30
N MET A 24 1.84 -3.72 7.31
CA MET A 24 2.72 -3.77 8.47
C MET A 24 2.15 -2.99 9.66
N VAL A 25 1.55 -1.83 9.42
CA VAL A 25 0.88 -1.02 10.47
C VAL A 25 -0.27 -1.82 11.09
N ASP A 26 -1.08 -2.46 10.28
CA ASP A 26 -2.19 -3.28 10.75
C ASP A 26 -1.71 -4.49 11.56
N HIS A 27 -0.74 -5.24 11.03
CA HIS A 27 -0.14 -6.38 11.73
C HIS A 27 0.47 -5.95 13.08
N PHE A 28 1.14 -4.81 13.13
CA PHE A 28 1.66 -4.28 14.39
C PHE A 28 0.55 -3.99 15.40
N GLN A 29 -0.59 -3.44 14.96
CA GLN A 29 -1.74 -3.22 15.83
C GLN A 29 -2.27 -4.54 16.40
N HIS A 30 -2.40 -5.60 15.59
CA HIS A 30 -2.76 -6.93 16.10
C HIS A 30 -1.80 -7.39 17.19
N ILE A 31 -0.48 -7.32 16.95
CA ILE A 31 0.52 -7.74 17.94
C ILE A 31 0.37 -6.98 19.26
N VAL A 32 0.26 -5.66 19.22
CA VAL A 32 0.24 -4.86 20.45
C VAL A 32 -1.10 -4.93 21.19
N TYR A 33 -2.22 -5.14 20.48
CA TYR A 33 -3.53 -5.29 21.11
C TYR A 33 -3.73 -6.69 21.70
N GLU A 34 -3.17 -7.72 21.09
CA GLU A 34 -3.16 -9.09 21.65
C GLU A 34 -2.19 -9.23 22.83
N ASN A 35 -1.19 -8.36 22.92
CA ASN A 35 -0.16 -8.37 23.98
C ASN A 35 -0.04 -6.98 24.62
N PRO A 36 -1.03 -6.57 25.42
CA PRO A 36 -1.09 -5.19 25.96
C PRO A 36 0.04 -4.88 26.95
N ASP A 37 0.62 -5.90 27.58
CA ASP A 37 1.69 -5.78 28.57
C ASP A 37 3.09 -5.57 27.98
N LEU A 38 3.22 -5.58 26.64
CA LEU A 38 4.49 -5.28 25.99
C LEU A 38 5.05 -3.93 26.45
N THR A 39 6.29 -3.94 26.89
CA THR A 39 7.06 -2.72 27.20
C THR A 39 7.31 -1.91 25.92
N PRO A 40 7.63 -0.60 26.04
CA PRO A 40 8.02 0.20 24.87
C PRO A 40 9.17 -0.42 24.06
N ALA A 41 10.18 -0.97 24.74
CA ALA A 41 11.32 -1.61 24.07
C ALA A 41 10.91 -2.85 23.28
N GLU A 42 10.01 -3.67 23.80
CA GLU A 42 9.49 -4.85 23.10
C GLU A 42 8.65 -4.44 21.89
N ARG A 43 7.84 -3.38 21.99
CA ARG A 43 7.09 -2.83 20.84
C ARG A 43 8.05 -2.32 19.77
N HIS A 44 9.14 -1.66 20.11
CA HIS A 44 10.17 -1.23 19.15
C HIS A 44 10.80 -2.44 18.45
N ALA A 45 11.14 -3.48 19.20
CA ALA A 45 11.69 -4.72 18.64
C ALA A 45 10.72 -5.39 17.67
N LYS A 46 9.43 -5.47 18.01
CA LYS A 46 8.39 -6.02 17.13
C LYS A 46 8.24 -5.21 15.86
N TRP A 47 8.23 -3.89 15.95
CA TRP A 47 8.18 -3.04 14.75
C TRP A 47 9.38 -3.25 13.83
N LYS A 48 10.59 -3.34 14.40
CA LYS A 48 11.81 -3.62 13.65
C LYS A 48 11.79 -4.99 12.96
N GLU A 49 11.26 -6.01 13.63
CA GLU A 49 11.02 -7.33 13.05
C GLU A 49 10.08 -7.24 11.83
N LEU A 50 8.99 -6.52 11.95
CA LEU A 50 8.02 -6.32 10.87
C LEU A 50 8.61 -5.54 9.69
N ILE A 51 9.47 -4.55 9.92
CA ILE A 51 10.20 -3.89 8.82
C ILE A 51 10.99 -4.91 8.01
N GLY A 52 11.66 -5.85 8.65
CA GLY A 52 12.40 -6.92 7.96
C GLY A 52 11.51 -7.83 7.09
N ILE A 53 10.25 -8.00 7.48
CA ILE A 53 9.28 -8.82 6.74
C ILE A 53 8.64 -8.03 5.58
N TYR A 54 8.11 -6.85 5.87
CA TYR A 54 7.28 -6.08 4.93
C TYR A 54 8.07 -5.10 4.06
N GLN A 55 9.25 -4.66 4.52
CA GLN A 55 10.09 -3.70 3.83
C GLN A 55 11.56 -4.18 3.77
N PRO A 56 11.84 -5.40 3.25
CA PRO A 56 13.18 -6.01 3.29
C PRO A 56 14.25 -5.21 2.54
N TRP A 57 13.84 -4.25 1.71
CA TRP A 57 14.76 -3.33 1.02
C TRP A 57 15.27 -2.20 1.92
N MET A 58 14.64 -1.97 3.09
CA MET A 58 15.10 -0.95 4.04
C MET A 58 16.31 -1.46 4.82
N LYS A 59 17.41 -0.74 4.72
CA LYS A 59 18.61 -0.98 5.52
C LYS A 59 18.58 -0.10 6.76
N LEU A 60 18.57 -0.75 7.93
CA LEU A 60 18.56 -0.09 9.24
C LEU A 60 19.91 -0.29 9.95
N ASP A 61 21.00 -0.38 9.19
CA ASP A 61 22.36 -0.69 9.63
C ASP A 61 23.23 0.56 9.87
N GLY A 62 22.68 1.73 9.68
CA GLY A 62 23.37 3.01 9.90
C GLY A 62 22.99 3.69 11.21
N ASP A 63 23.69 4.77 11.52
CA ASP A 63 23.31 5.69 12.60
C ASP A 63 22.11 6.54 12.13
N ILE A 64 20.93 5.93 12.18
CA ILE A 64 19.65 6.56 11.85
C ILE A 64 18.80 6.56 13.13
N PRO A 65 18.99 7.55 14.00
CA PRO A 65 18.24 7.66 15.25
C PRO A 65 16.74 7.51 15.00
N PHE A 66 16.03 6.92 15.94
CA PHE A 66 14.60 6.68 15.89
C PHE A 66 14.17 5.57 14.90
N TYR A 67 14.74 5.50 13.68
CA TYR A 67 14.41 4.44 12.71
C TYR A 67 15.15 3.12 13.00
N ALA A 68 16.45 3.19 13.19
CA ALA A 68 17.28 2.01 13.47
C ALA A 68 16.88 1.29 14.76
N GLU A 69 16.34 2.04 15.72
CA GLU A 69 15.82 1.52 16.99
C GLU A 69 14.38 0.98 16.91
N GLY A 70 13.74 1.05 15.73
CA GLY A 70 12.37 0.60 15.55
C GLY A 70 11.32 1.48 16.24
N GLN A 71 11.62 2.74 16.48
CA GLN A 71 10.74 3.68 17.20
C GLN A 71 9.76 4.41 16.27
N ASN A 72 9.95 4.33 14.97
CA ASN A 72 9.24 5.15 13.99
C ASN A 72 7.74 4.84 13.87
N TRP A 73 7.23 3.73 14.39
CA TRP A 73 5.79 3.49 14.52
C TRP A 73 5.09 4.57 15.36
N GLN A 74 5.81 5.19 16.29
CA GLN A 74 5.28 6.24 17.16
C GLN A 74 4.83 7.49 16.39
N ARG A 75 5.30 7.69 15.16
CA ARG A 75 4.84 8.76 14.27
C ARG A 75 3.47 8.46 13.64
N GLN A 76 3.07 7.19 13.65
CA GLN A 76 1.83 6.76 13.01
C GLN A 76 0.66 7.02 13.96
N HIS A 77 0.06 8.20 13.82
CA HIS A 77 -1.06 8.67 14.61
C HIS A 77 -2.22 7.66 14.71
N HIS A 78 -2.52 6.95 13.63
CA HIS A 78 -3.61 5.97 13.55
C HIS A 78 -3.48 4.84 14.58
N ILE A 79 -2.26 4.42 14.91
CA ILE A 79 -2.01 3.36 15.91
C ILE A 79 -2.59 3.76 17.28
N TYR A 80 -2.64 5.04 17.60
CA TYR A 80 -3.10 5.53 18.91
C TYR A 80 -4.58 5.87 18.95
N SER A 81 -5.11 6.40 17.87
CA SER A 81 -6.43 7.03 17.86
C SER A 81 -7.47 6.38 16.96
N LEU A 82 -7.05 5.52 16.03
CA LEU A 82 -7.91 4.88 15.05
C LEU A 82 -7.54 3.40 14.89
N PRO A 83 -7.82 2.56 15.92
CA PRO A 83 -7.47 1.13 15.89
C PRO A 83 -8.01 0.43 14.64
N PHE A 84 -7.14 -0.34 13.97
CA PHE A 84 -7.49 -1.16 12.81
C PHE A 84 -8.10 -0.41 11.60
N TYR A 85 -7.96 0.90 11.57
CA TYR A 85 -8.45 1.71 10.44
C TYR A 85 -7.45 1.76 9.28
N TYR A 86 -6.15 1.64 9.56
CA TYR A 86 -5.12 1.92 8.56
C TYR A 86 -5.14 0.95 7.38
N ILE A 87 -5.62 -0.26 7.57
CA ILE A 87 -5.77 -1.28 6.51
C ILE A 87 -6.72 -0.82 5.40
N ASP A 88 -7.69 0.04 5.69
CA ASP A 88 -8.63 0.56 4.69
C ASP A 88 -7.92 1.34 3.57
N TYR A 89 -6.80 1.99 3.89
CA TYR A 89 -5.97 2.65 2.88
C TYR A 89 -5.29 1.65 1.93
N CYS A 90 -4.92 0.47 2.43
CA CYS A 90 -4.37 -0.60 1.59
C CYS A 90 -5.45 -1.15 0.65
N LEU A 91 -6.66 -1.34 1.15
CA LEU A 91 -7.80 -1.77 0.33
C LEU A 91 -8.09 -0.75 -0.77
N ALA A 92 -8.13 0.54 -0.43
CA ALA A 92 -8.31 1.62 -1.40
C ALA A 92 -7.16 1.68 -2.43
N GLN A 93 -5.91 1.50 -1.98
CA GLN A 93 -4.75 1.48 -2.87
C GLN A 93 -4.77 0.27 -3.82
N THR A 94 -5.25 -0.89 -3.36
CA THR A 94 -5.44 -2.07 -4.20
C THR A 94 -6.43 -1.79 -5.33
N VAL A 95 -7.53 -1.09 -5.04
CA VAL A 95 -8.49 -0.64 -6.06
C VAL A 95 -7.86 0.33 -7.05
N ALA A 96 -7.14 1.33 -6.55
CA ALA A 96 -6.46 2.32 -7.38
C ALA A 96 -5.45 1.67 -8.35
N LEU A 97 -4.68 0.69 -7.87
CA LEU A 97 -3.71 -0.05 -8.68
C LEU A 97 -4.40 -0.94 -9.73
N GLN A 98 -5.54 -1.53 -9.42
CA GLN A 98 -6.31 -2.28 -10.42
C GLN A 98 -6.84 -1.36 -11.53
N PHE A 99 -7.33 -0.15 -11.20
CA PHE A 99 -7.70 0.83 -12.21
C PHE A 99 -6.49 1.30 -13.03
N TRP A 100 -5.35 1.55 -12.37
CA TRP A 100 -4.11 1.86 -13.07
C TRP A 100 -3.74 0.77 -14.10
N ASN A 101 -3.82 -0.50 -13.71
CA ASN A 101 -3.56 -1.64 -14.61
C ASN A 101 -4.54 -1.69 -15.80
N ARG A 102 -5.82 -1.40 -15.59
CA ARG A 102 -6.81 -1.31 -16.67
C ARG A 102 -6.50 -0.16 -17.62
N ILE A 103 -6.11 1.00 -17.11
CA ILE A 103 -5.73 2.17 -17.92
C ILE A 103 -4.58 1.84 -18.86
N GLN A 104 -3.61 1.02 -18.43
CA GLN A 104 -2.50 0.61 -19.30
C GLN A 104 -2.98 -0.22 -20.52
N LYS A 105 -4.12 -0.87 -20.41
CA LYS A 105 -4.71 -1.71 -21.47
C LYS A 105 -5.69 -0.93 -22.36
N ASP A 106 -6.66 -0.29 -21.74
CA ASP A 106 -7.70 0.51 -22.42
C ASP A 106 -8.27 1.58 -21.46
N GLN A 107 -7.95 2.83 -21.74
CA GLN A 107 -8.39 3.96 -20.93
C GLN A 107 -9.92 4.14 -20.93
N ASN A 108 -10.59 3.89 -22.06
CA ASN A 108 -12.04 4.04 -22.15
C ASN A 108 -12.78 2.95 -21.39
N ASP A 109 -12.27 1.73 -21.44
CA ASP A 109 -12.80 0.61 -20.64
C ASP A 109 -12.58 0.87 -19.15
N ALA A 110 -11.36 1.26 -18.75
CA ALA A 110 -11.06 1.62 -17.38
C ALA A 110 -11.97 2.72 -16.84
N TRP A 111 -12.29 3.72 -17.67
CA TRP A 111 -13.19 4.80 -17.30
C TRP A 111 -14.62 4.32 -17.03
N LYS A 112 -15.14 3.40 -17.85
CA LYS A 112 -16.48 2.80 -17.63
C LYS A 112 -16.54 2.06 -16.28
N HIS A 113 -15.54 1.25 -15.99
CA HIS A 113 -15.44 0.53 -14.72
C HIS A 113 -15.28 1.47 -13.53
N TYR A 114 -14.48 2.54 -13.68
CA TYR A 114 -14.35 3.58 -12.67
C TYR A 114 -15.66 4.29 -12.38
N MET A 115 -16.43 4.64 -13.41
CA MET A 115 -17.75 5.25 -13.25
C MET A 115 -18.76 4.28 -12.60
N ALA A 116 -18.70 2.99 -12.91
CA ALA A 116 -19.52 1.98 -12.25
C ALA A 116 -19.17 1.86 -10.76
N TYR A 117 -17.89 1.96 -10.41
CA TYR A 117 -17.42 1.98 -9.04
C TYR A 117 -17.90 3.21 -8.27
N THR A 118 -17.62 4.40 -8.80
CA THR A 118 -17.89 5.67 -8.11
C THR A 118 -19.37 5.99 -7.99
N SER A 119 -20.20 5.60 -8.95
CA SER A 119 -21.65 5.84 -8.94
C SER A 119 -22.38 5.05 -7.84
N GLN A 120 -21.80 4.00 -7.30
CA GLN A 120 -22.36 3.18 -6.23
C GLN A 120 -21.75 3.46 -4.85
N GLY A 121 -20.85 4.45 -4.75
CA GLY A 121 -20.17 4.78 -3.50
C GLY A 121 -21.14 5.02 -2.34
N GLY A 122 -20.97 4.27 -1.24
CA GLY A 122 -21.80 4.36 -0.05
C GLY A 122 -23.16 3.65 -0.10
N SER A 123 -23.54 3.04 -1.24
CA SER A 123 -24.83 2.37 -1.40
C SER A 123 -24.78 0.85 -1.22
N VAL A 124 -23.62 0.25 -1.35
CA VAL A 124 -23.38 -1.18 -1.21
C VAL A 124 -22.11 -1.45 -0.39
N VAL A 125 -21.96 -2.68 0.12
CA VAL A 125 -20.74 -3.08 0.83
C VAL A 125 -19.54 -3.17 -0.12
N PHE A 126 -18.33 -3.01 0.41
CA PHE A 126 -17.10 -2.90 -0.38
C PHE A 126 -16.89 -4.06 -1.35
N THR A 127 -17.09 -5.30 -0.92
CA THR A 127 -16.92 -6.49 -1.77
C THR A 127 -17.93 -6.56 -2.93
N GLU A 128 -19.15 -6.10 -2.70
CA GLU A 128 -20.17 -6.00 -3.75
C GLU A 128 -19.83 -4.86 -4.73
N LEU A 129 -19.35 -3.73 -4.21
CA LEU A 129 -18.89 -2.60 -5.01
C LEU A 129 -17.78 -3.02 -5.98
N LEU A 130 -16.80 -3.80 -5.51
CA LEU A 130 -15.73 -4.34 -6.35
C LEU A 130 -16.29 -5.23 -7.45
N LYS A 131 -17.14 -6.18 -7.10
CA LYS A 131 -17.78 -7.10 -8.04
C LYS A 131 -18.56 -6.36 -9.13
N ASN A 132 -19.37 -5.38 -8.74
CA ASN A 132 -20.17 -4.58 -9.66
C ASN A 132 -19.30 -3.74 -10.62
N ALA A 133 -18.12 -3.33 -10.16
CA ALA A 133 -17.13 -2.63 -10.97
C ALA A 133 -16.20 -3.56 -11.78
N GLY A 134 -16.36 -4.89 -11.65
CA GLY A 134 -15.51 -5.87 -12.33
C GLY A 134 -14.07 -5.83 -11.84
N LEU A 135 -13.86 -5.57 -10.54
CA LEU A 135 -12.57 -5.60 -9.87
C LEU A 135 -12.43 -6.86 -9.03
N ASP A 136 -11.18 -7.31 -8.86
CA ASP A 136 -10.86 -8.46 -8.02
C ASP A 136 -10.87 -8.06 -6.54
N SER A 137 -11.36 -8.97 -5.70
CA SER A 137 -11.39 -8.77 -4.26
C SER A 137 -10.00 -8.91 -3.63
N PRO A 138 -9.53 -7.98 -2.80
CA PRO A 138 -8.27 -8.12 -2.06
C PRO A 138 -8.31 -9.24 -1.00
N PHE A 139 -9.48 -9.78 -0.71
CA PHE A 139 -9.68 -10.89 0.22
C PHE A 139 -9.64 -12.26 -0.48
N GLU A 140 -9.57 -12.29 -1.81
CA GLU A 140 -9.54 -13.48 -2.63
C GLU A 140 -8.23 -13.51 -3.40
N GLY A 141 -7.29 -14.39 -3.03
CA GLY A 141 -6.07 -14.76 -3.75
C GLY A 141 -5.41 -13.64 -4.58
N ASP A 142 -4.85 -13.90 -5.66
CA ASP A 142 -3.91 -13.15 -6.51
C ASP A 142 -4.36 -11.76 -7.09
N CYS A 143 -5.22 -11.01 -6.44
CA CYS A 143 -5.79 -9.75 -6.98
C CYS A 143 -4.72 -8.72 -7.46
N LEU A 144 -3.54 -8.72 -6.85
CA LEU A 144 -2.43 -7.85 -7.23
C LEU A 144 -1.41 -8.49 -8.18
N LYS A 145 -1.51 -9.78 -8.47
CA LYS A 145 -0.51 -10.46 -9.29
C LYS A 145 -0.33 -9.79 -10.66
N GLN A 146 -1.42 -9.63 -11.40
CA GLN A 146 -1.38 -8.99 -12.71
C GLN A 146 -0.97 -7.51 -12.64
N VAL A 147 -1.36 -6.82 -11.58
CA VAL A 147 -0.93 -5.44 -11.31
C VAL A 147 0.58 -5.39 -11.12
N CYS A 148 1.15 -6.28 -10.31
CA CYS A 148 2.59 -6.33 -10.05
C CYS A 148 3.39 -6.67 -11.32
N GLU A 149 2.91 -7.61 -12.14
CA GLU A 149 3.54 -7.95 -13.41
C GLU A 149 3.56 -6.75 -14.38
N THR A 150 2.44 -6.06 -14.52
CA THR A 150 2.36 -4.85 -15.36
C THR A 150 3.22 -3.71 -14.82
N ALA A 151 3.22 -3.53 -13.50
CA ALA A 151 4.00 -2.48 -12.84
C ALA A 151 5.50 -2.73 -12.96
N ALA A 152 5.95 -3.98 -12.78
CA ALA A 152 7.35 -4.35 -13.00
C ALA A 152 7.80 -4.02 -14.42
N ALA A 153 7.04 -4.46 -15.42
CA ALA A 153 7.35 -4.16 -16.81
C ALA A 153 7.37 -2.64 -17.11
N TYR A 154 6.48 -1.87 -16.50
CA TYR A 154 6.45 -0.41 -16.65
C TYR A 154 7.69 0.25 -16.02
N LEU A 155 8.06 -0.15 -14.81
CA LEU A 155 9.19 0.42 -14.07
C LEU A 155 10.54 0.01 -14.67
N ASP A 156 10.69 -1.24 -15.14
CA ASP A 156 11.90 -1.74 -15.77
C ASP A 156 12.21 -1.05 -17.10
N ASN A 157 11.19 -0.55 -17.78
CA ASN A 157 11.35 0.22 -19.02
C ASN A 157 11.57 1.72 -18.82
N TYR A 158 11.59 2.19 -17.56
CA TYR A 158 11.82 3.60 -17.27
C TYR A 158 13.30 3.96 -17.34
N ASP A 159 13.62 5.06 -18.03
CA ASP A 159 14.99 5.58 -18.06
C ASP A 159 15.33 6.30 -16.75
N LEU A 160 16.10 5.61 -15.90
CA LEU A 160 16.52 6.13 -14.60
C LEU A 160 17.43 7.36 -14.69
N SER A 161 18.05 7.64 -15.85
CA SER A 161 18.86 8.85 -16.04
C SER A 161 18.02 10.13 -15.89
N ASP A 162 16.72 10.04 -16.15
CA ASP A 162 15.77 11.12 -15.91
C ASP A 162 15.57 11.48 -14.43
N LEU A 163 15.99 10.61 -13.50
CA LEU A 163 15.83 10.80 -12.06
C LEU A 163 17.01 11.53 -11.39
N ALA A 164 18.12 11.65 -12.11
CA ALA A 164 19.36 12.29 -11.63
C ALA A 164 19.23 13.81 -11.52
#